data_04dfe4da64c48073c671790871096808
#
_entry.id   04dfe4da64c48073c671790871096808
#
_cell.length_a   1.000
_cell.length_b   1.000
_cell.length_c   1.000
_cell.angle_alpha   90.00
_cell.angle_beta   90.00
_cell.angle_gamma   90.00
#
_symmetry.space_group_name_H-M   'P 1'
#
loop_
_entity.id
_entity.type
_entity.pdbx_description
1 polymer ?
#
loop_
_entity_poly.entity_id
_entity_poly.type
_entity_poly.pdbx_seq_one_letter_code
_entity_poly.pdbx_strand_id
1 'polypeptide(L)'
;MSEHGYAGLTMERIAERSGTSRPVLSRRWATRAELAVAAIRQQMGKHSLAVADQGDVRTELLEFLKRASQRAFGIAAAFTLFSSEYFSESSSVPKDLRAALAQGEARHLTAILERGVERGQIERERLIPPVASLLSDLFRYHVIMNFAAPPEALQQAWVDAIFLPLVQGGLRGQ
;
A
#
# COMPACT_ATOMS: atom_id res chain seq x y z
N MET A 1 18.09 -5.45 11.88
CA MET A 1 18.12 -4.82 10.54
C MET A 1 19.49 -5.08 9.96
N SER A 2 19.58 -5.79 8.85
CA SER A 2 20.88 -6.15 8.25
C SER A 2 21.51 -4.90 7.62
N GLU A 3 22.77 -4.66 7.96
CA GLU A 3 23.60 -3.51 7.60
C GLU A 3 23.84 -3.28 6.09
N HIS A 4 23.17 -4.02 5.20
CA HIS A 4 23.50 -4.04 3.77
C HIS A 4 22.34 -3.70 2.83
N GLY A 5 21.17 -3.31 3.33
CA GLY A 5 20.02 -2.90 2.49
C GLY A 5 19.75 -3.84 1.28
N TYR A 6 19.09 -3.35 0.26
CA TYR A 6 18.82 -4.07 -0.99
C TYR A 6 20.11 -4.39 -1.78
N ALA A 7 21.13 -3.53 -1.71
CA ALA A 7 22.41 -3.74 -2.38
C ALA A 7 23.14 -5.00 -1.91
N GLY A 8 22.96 -5.40 -0.64
CA GLY A 8 23.54 -6.62 -0.09
C GLY A 8 22.73 -7.91 -0.34
N LEU A 9 21.57 -7.80 -1.02
CA LEU A 9 20.72 -8.94 -1.33
C LEU A 9 21.21 -9.62 -2.62
N THR A 10 21.89 -10.78 -2.48
CA THR A 10 22.32 -11.59 -3.65
C THR A 10 21.55 -12.90 -3.71
N MET A 11 21.47 -13.51 -4.92
CA MET A 11 20.80 -14.80 -5.10
C MET A 11 21.46 -15.91 -4.27
N GLU A 12 22.77 -15.83 -4.08
CA GLU A 12 23.55 -16.77 -3.25
C GLU A 12 23.15 -16.69 -1.78
N ARG A 13 23.13 -15.48 -1.22
CA ARG A 13 22.76 -15.26 0.20
C ARG A 13 21.30 -15.62 0.47
N ILE A 14 20.42 -15.38 -0.51
CA ILE A 14 19.01 -15.78 -0.38
C ILE A 14 18.92 -17.31 -0.38
N ALA A 15 19.61 -17.98 -1.30
CA ALA A 15 19.63 -19.44 -1.39
C ALA A 15 20.13 -20.07 -0.07
N GLU A 16 21.24 -19.57 0.46
CA GLU A 16 21.80 -20.00 1.74
C GLU A 16 20.79 -19.86 2.90
N ARG A 17 20.19 -18.68 3.06
CA ARG A 17 19.22 -18.42 4.14
C ARG A 17 17.93 -19.19 4.02
N SER A 18 17.51 -19.53 2.81
CA SER A 18 16.28 -20.30 2.55
C SER A 18 16.52 -21.81 2.47
N GLY A 19 17.73 -22.29 2.72
CA GLY A 19 18.06 -23.71 2.67
C GLY A 19 17.92 -24.34 1.28
N THR A 20 18.07 -23.53 0.21
CA THR A 20 17.97 -23.95 -1.18
C THR A 20 19.24 -23.64 -1.95
N SER A 21 19.29 -23.93 -3.24
CA SER A 21 20.44 -23.63 -4.10
C SER A 21 20.12 -22.50 -5.09
N ARG A 22 21.17 -21.75 -5.47
CA ARG A 22 21.04 -20.71 -6.51
C ARG A 22 20.38 -21.21 -7.80
N PRO A 23 20.73 -22.39 -8.36
CA PRO A 23 20.09 -22.93 -9.56
C PRO A 23 18.58 -23.15 -9.41
N VAL A 24 18.12 -23.53 -8.21
CA VAL A 24 16.69 -23.68 -7.90
C VAL A 24 15.99 -22.34 -7.93
N LEU A 25 16.55 -21.30 -7.33
CA LEU A 25 16.01 -19.94 -7.37
C LEU A 25 16.00 -19.39 -8.79
N SER A 26 17.11 -19.52 -9.54
CA SER A 26 17.28 -18.97 -10.89
C SER A 26 16.37 -19.61 -11.94
N ARG A 27 15.87 -20.82 -11.69
CA ARG A 27 14.83 -21.43 -12.56
C ARG A 27 13.48 -20.73 -12.42
N ARG A 28 13.19 -20.12 -11.27
CA ARG A 28 11.91 -19.52 -10.98
C ARG A 28 11.93 -17.99 -11.10
N TRP A 29 13.05 -17.37 -10.79
CA TRP A 29 13.27 -15.93 -10.87
C TRP A 29 14.61 -15.65 -11.54
N ALA A 30 14.57 -15.03 -12.74
CA ALA A 30 15.77 -14.76 -13.52
C ALA A 30 16.69 -13.74 -12.82
N THR A 31 16.10 -12.82 -12.05
CA THR A 31 16.83 -11.75 -11.37
C THR A 31 16.48 -11.68 -9.88
N ARG A 32 17.38 -11.06 -9.09
CA ARG A 32 17.10 -10.75 -7.68
C ARG A 32 15.91 -9.79 -7.52
N ALA A 33 15.70 -8.90 -8.49
CA ALA A 33 14.57 -7.98 -8.50
C ALA A 33 13.25 -8.74 -8.62
N GLU A 34 13.13 -9.69 -9.54
CA GLU A 34 11.95 -10.55 -9.67
C GLU A 34 11.66 -11.34 -8.39
N LEU A 35 12.69 -11.89 -7.76
CA LEU A 35 12.55 -12.61 -6.50
C LEU A 35 12.08 -11.67 -5.38
N ALA A 36 12.67 -10.49 -5.25
CA ALA A 36 12.26 -9.50 -4.24
C ALA A 36 10.81 -9.06 -4.45
N VAL A 37 10.42 -8.81 -5.69
CA VAL A 37 9.05 -8.50 -6.10
C VAL A 37 8.08 -9.61 -5.71
N ALA A 38 8.42 -10.87 -5.99
CA ALA A 38 7.60 -12.02 -5.61
C ALA A 38 7.44 -12.13 -4.09
N ALA A 39 8.51 -11.91 -3.33
CA ALA A 39 8.50 -11.92 -1.87
C ALA A 39 7.62 -10.78 -1.30
N ILE A 40 7.71 -9.56 -1.84
CA ILE A 40 6.88 -8.42 -1.44
C ILE A 40 5.40 -8.72 -1.73
N ARG A 41 5.08 -9.21 -2.93
CA ARG A 41 3.71 -9.61 -3.30
C ARG A 41 3.15 -10.68 -2.35
N GLN A 42 3.93 -11.69 -2.04
CA GLN A 42 3.53 -12.76 -1.11
C GLN A 42 3.26 -12.19 0.29
N GLN A 43 4.13 -11.33 0.78
CA GLN A 43 3.97 -10.71 2.10
C GLN A 43 2.74 -9.80 2.14
N MET A 44 2.54 -8.97 1.13
CA MET A 44 1.35 -8.11 1.05
C MET A 44 0.06 -8.91 0.89
N GLY A 45 0.10 -10.04 0.17
CA GLY A 45 -1.04 -10.93 -0.02
C GLY A 45 -1.54 -11.62 1.26
N LYS A 46 -0.71 -11.71 2.30
CA LYS A 46 -1.10 -12.27 3.61
C LYS A 46 -2.12 -11.40 4.35
N HIS A 47 -2.21 -10.13 4.03
CA HIS A 47 -3.08 -9.16 4.70
C HIS A 47 -4.08 -8.61 3.69
N SER A 48 -5.33 -9.07 3.74
CA SER A 48 -6.40 -8.56 2.89
C SER A 48 -6.77 -7.13 3.29
N LEU A 49 -6.93 -6.25 2.30
CA LEU A 49 -7.48 -4.90 2.49
C LEU A 49 -9.01 -4.86 2.41
N ALA A 50 -9.64 -5.98 2.10
CA ALA A 50 -11.09 -6.04 2.00
C ALA A 50 -11.71 -5.80 3.39
N VAL A 51 -12.56 -4.79 3.48
CA VAL A 51 -13.34 -4.45 4.67
C VAL A 51 -14.79 -4.82 4.40
N ALA A 52 -15.39 -5.61 5.31
CA ALA A 52 -16.81 -5.93 5.24
C ALA A 52 -17.65 -4.67 5.47
N ASP A 53 -18.88 -4.68 4.97
CA ASP A 53 -19.85 -3.63 5.29
C ASP A 53 -20.14 -3.62 6.79
N GLN A 54 -19.89 -2.49 7.45
CA GLN A 54 -20.12 -2.27 8.88
C GLN A 54 -21.20 -1.22 9.11
N GLY A 55 -21.87 -0.73 8.06
CA GLY A 55 -22.93 0.26 8.16
C GLY A 55 -22.46 1.70 8.39
N ASP A 56 -21.15 1.90 8.61
CA ASP A 56 -20.57 3.21 8.91
C ASP A 56 -19.25 3.43 8.16
N VAL A 57 -19.23 4.45 7.32
CA VAL A 57 -18.08 4.74 6.44
C VAL A 57 -16.82 5.09 7.26
N ARG A 58 -16.98 5.81 8.38
CA ARG A 58 -15.85 6.15 9.25
C ARG A 58 -15.16 4.90 9.78
N THR A 59 -15.93 3.99 10.32
CA THR A 59 -15.45 2.72 10.88
C THR A 59 -14.76 1.88 9.81
N GLU A 60 -15.35 1.80 8.62
CA GLU A 60 -14.77 1.06 7.49
C GLU A 60 -13.45 1.68 6.99
N LEU A 61 -13.34 3.01 6.93
CA LEU A 61 -12.11 3.71 6.55
C LEU A 61 -10.99 3.48 7.57
N LEU A 62 -11.28 3.54 8.86
CA LEU A 62 -10.31 3.26 9.91
C LEU A 62 -9.83 1.80 9.87
N GLU A 63 -10.74 0.85 9.67
CA GLU A 63 -10.36 -0.56 9.51
C GLU A 63 -9.51 -0.78 8.25
N PHE A 64 -9.81 -0.09 7.15
CA PHE A 64 -8.99 -0.11 5.94
C PHE A 64 -7.55 0.37 6.21
N LEU A 65 -7.38 1.52 6.89
CA LEU A 65 -6.07 2.07 7.23
C LEU A 65 -5.30 1.15 8.19
N LYS A 66 -5.99 0.55 9.17
CA LYS A 66 -5.42 -0.45 10.06
C LYS A 66 -4.89 -1.68 9.30
N ARG A 67 -5.65 -2.20 8.33
CA ARG A 67 -5.21 -3.30 7.47
C ARG A 67 -4.07 -2.88 6.55
N ALA A 68 -4.11 -1.66 6.02
CA ALA A 68 -3.02 -1.09 5.24
C ALA A 68 -1.72 -1.01 6.07
N SER A 69 -1.81 -0.70 7.36
CA SER A 69 -0.68 -0.66 8.29
C SER A 69 0.06 -2.01 8.39
N GLN A 70 -0.64 -3.12 8.27
CA GLN A 70 -0.03 -4.45 8.22
C GLN A 70 0.80 -4.69 6.94
N ARG A 71 0.59 -3.86 5.90
CA ARG A 71 1.34 -3.89 4.64
C ARG A 71 2.45 -2.83 4.56
N ALA A 72 2.57 -1.94 5.55
CA ALA A 72 3.49 -0.80 5.50
C ALA A 72 4.93 -1.22 5.18
N PHE A 73 5.43 -2.30 5.78
CA PHE A 73 6.76 -2.84 5.48
C PHE A 73 6.90 -3.24 4.00
N GLY A 74 5.90 -3.90 3.43
CA GLY A 74 5.90 -4.28 2.00
C GLY A 74 5.89 -3.07 1.07
N ILE A 75 5.16 -2.01 1.43
CA ILE A 75 5.12 -0.74 0.67
C ILE A 75 6.49 -0.05 0.71
N ALA A 76 7.10 0.07 1.89
CA ALA A 76 8.42 0.65 2.04
C ALA A 76 9.50 -0.14 1.30
N ALA A 77 9.46 -1.47 1.38
CA ALA A 77 10.37 -2.35 0.66
C ALA A 77 10.20 -2.24 -0.86
N ALA A 78 8.96 -2.16 -1.36
CA ALA A 78 8.68 -1.96 -2.77
C ALA A 78 9.23 -0.61 -3.26
N PHE A 79 9.01 0.47 -2.49
CA PHE A 79 9.55 1.77 -2.83
C PHE A 79 11.09 1.76 -2.90
N THR A 80 11.76 1.16 -1.92
CA THR A 80 13.23 1.03 -1.89
C THR A 80 13.74 0.26 -3.11
N LEU A 81 13.05 -0.83 -3.48
CA LEU A 81 13.39 -1.62 -4.66
C LEU A 81 13.25 -0.78 -5.95
N PHE A 82 12.13 -0.09 -6.13
CA PHE A 82 11.89 0.75 -7.30
C PHE A 82 12.88 1.91 -7.42
N SER A 83 13.20 2.56 -6.30
CA SER A 83 14.15 3.67 -6.29
C SER A 83 15.55 3.18 -6.65
N SER A 84 16.00 2.03 -6.17
CA SER A 84 17.31 1.48 -6.49
C SER A 84 17.43 1.05 -7.94
N GLU A 85 16.38 0.49 -8.54
CA GLU A 85 16.36 0.08 -9.95
C GLU A 85 16.18 1.27 -10.90
N TYR A 86 15.48 2.32 -10.49
CA TYR A 86 15.32 3.54 -11.29
C TYR A 86 16.67 4.26 -11.53
N PHE A 87 17.57 4.21 -10.56
CA PHE A 87 18.92 4.80 -10.66
C PHE A 87 19.96 3.83 -11.22
N SER A 88 19.59 2.58 -11.50
CA SER A 88 20.45 1.64 -12.21
C SER A 88 20.16 1.68 -13.71
N GLU A 89 21.21 1.67 -14.56
CA GLU A 89 21.09 1.72 -16.03
C GLU A 89 20.33 0.55 -16.65
N SER A 90 20.07 -0.50 -15.87
CA SER A 90 19.30 -1.68 -16.28
C SER A 90 18.00 -1.79 -15.46
N SER A 91 17.00 -0.99 -15.79
CA SER A 91 15.69 -1.11 -15.14
C SER A 91 14.97 -2.38 -15.61
N SER A 92 15.04 -3.45 -14.83
CA SER A 92 14.35 -4.72 -15.06
C SER A 92 13.09 -4.90 -14.19
N VAL A 93 12.66 -3.86 -13.45
CA VAL A 93 11.44 -3.94 -12.65
C VAL A 93 10.23 -3.80 -13.57
N PRO A 94 9.34 -4.79 -13.67
CA PRO A 94 8.18 -4.74 -14.55
C PRO A 94 7.29 -3.53 -14.21
N LYS A 95 6.95 -2.72 -15.23
CA LYS A 95 5.98 -1.61 -15.09
C LYS A 95 4.66 -2.09 -14.48
N ASP A 96 4.29 -3.33 -14.75
CA ASP A 96 3.08 -3.98 -14.26
C ASP A 96 3.06 -4.18 -12.75
N LEU A 97 4.20 -4.24 -12.08
CA LEU A 97 4.24 -4.41 -10.62
C LEU A 97 3.79 -3.15 -9.89
N ARG A 98 4.22 -1.98 -10.37
CA ARG A 98 3.78 -0.69 -9.82
C ARG A 98 2.26 -0.54 -9.93
N ALA A 99 1.71 -0.90 -11.11
CA ALA A 99 0.29 -0.92 -11.34
C ALA A 99 -0.43 -1.94 -10.43
N ALA A 100 0.10 -3.16 -10.30
CA ALA A 100 -0.50 -4.21 -9.49
C ALA A 100 -0.53 -3.86 -7.98
N LEU A 101 0.49 -3.18 -7.46
CA LEU A 101 0.52 -2.73 -6.07
C LEU A 101 -0.50 -1.60 -5.81
N ALA A 102 -0.66 -0.68 -6.76
CA ALA A 102 -1.60 0.44 -6.65
C ALA A 102 -3.07 0.01 -6.86
N GLN A 103 -3.34 -0.87 -7.84
CA GLN A 103 -4.70 -1.29 -8.19
C GLN A 103 -5.41 -2.04 -7.06
N GLY A 104 -4.69 -2.87 -6.30
CA GLY A 104 -5.29 -3.62 -5.19
C GLY A 104 -5.81 -2.71 -4.07
N GLU A 105 -5.10 -1.65 -3.74
CA GLU A 105 -5.51 -0.65 -2.74
C GLU A 105 -6.71 0.17 -3.21
N ALA A 106 -6.63 0.72 -4.42
CA ALA A 106 -7.67 1.57 -4.99
C ALA A 106 -9.03 0.87 -5.00
N ARG A 107 -9.08 -0.40 -5.44
CA ARG A 107 -10.33 -1.17 -5.51
C ARG A 107 -11.01 -1.34 -4.15
N HIS A 108 -10.26 -1.60 -3.08
CA HIS A 108 -10.85 -1.82 -1.76
C HIS A 108 -11.34 -0.51 -1.14
N LEU A 109 -10.59 0.58 -1.30
CA LEU A 109 -11.04 1.91 -0.86
C LEU A 109 -12.28 2.34 -1.65
N THR A 110 -12.30 2.19 -2.98
CA THR A 110 -13.46 2.52 -3.81
C THR A 110 -14.72 1.79 -3.33
N ALA A 111 -14.63 0.49 -2.99
CA ALA A 111 -15.78 -0.25 -2.50
C ALA A 111 -16.35 0.31 -1.18
N ILE A 112 -15.51 0.82 -0.28
CA ILE A 112 -15.94 1.49 0.95
C ILE A 112 -16.64 2.80 0.62
N LEU A 113 -16.04 3.61 -0.27
CA LEU A 113 -16.59 4.90 -0.66
C LEU A 113 -17.95 4.76 -1.36
N GLU A 114 -18.10 3.79 -2.25
CA GLU A 114 -19.39 3.49 -2.91
C GLU A 114 -20.47 3.11 -1.90
N ARG A 115 -20.18 2.24 -0.93
CA ARG A 115 -21.12 1.96 0.17
C ARG A 115 -21.48 3.20 0.97
N GLY A 116 -20.50 4.07 1.24
CA GLY A 116 -20.73 5.35 1.92
C GLY A 116 -21.66 6.26 1.13
N VAL A 117 -21.55 6.30 -0.20
CA VAL A 117 -22.46 7.04 -1.08
C VAL A 117 -23.86 6.42 -1.08
N GLU A 118 -23.98 5.10 -1.22
CA GLU A 118 -25.26 4.37 -1.19
C GLU A 118 -26.03 4.60 0.11
N ARG A 119 -25.33 4.75 1.22
CA ARG A 119 -25.91 5.05 2.54
C ARG A 119 -26.15 6.54 2.80
N GLY A 120 -25.79 7.42 1.85
CA GLY A 120 -25.91 8.88 2.02
C GLY A 120 -24.93 9.48 3.02
N GLN A 121 -23.88 8.75 3.38
CA GLN A 121 -22.82 9.21 4.29
C GLN A 121 -21.72 9.99 3.56
N ILE A 122 -21.68 9.90 2.24
CA ILE A 122 -20.75 10.60 1.34
C ILE A 122 -21.55 11.23 0.21
N GLU A 123 -21.28 12.49 -0.10
CA GLU A 123 -21.80 13.17 -1.29
C GLU A 123 -21.00 12.76 -2.54
N ARG A 124 -21.64 12.09 -3.51
CA ARG A 124 -20.97 11.56 -4.71
C ARG A 124 -20.22 12.65 -5.50
N GLU A 125 -20.78 13.82 -5.59
CA GLU A 125 -20.23 14.96 -6.34
C GLU A 125 -18.90 15.45 -5.76
N ARG A 126 -18.63 15.13 -4.49
CA ARG A 126 -17.38 15.49 -3.80
C ARG A 126 -16.27 14.45 -3.95
N LEU A 127 -16.61 13.26 -4.42
CA LEU A 127 -15.63 12.20 -4.69
C LEU A 127 -14.90 12.41 -6.02
N ILE A 128 -14.35 13.59 -6.24
CA ILE A 128 -13.44 13.81 -7.36
C ILE A 128 -12.18 12.97 -7.21
N PRO A 129 -11.49 12.56 -8.31
CA PRO A 129 -10.38 11.61 -8.24
C PRO A 129 -9.32 11.88 -7.18
N PRO A 130 -8.83 13.14 -6.97
CA PRO A 130 -7.86 13.42 -5.90
C PRO A 130 -8.40 13.20 -4.48
N VAL A 131 -9.70 13.42 -4.26
CA VAL A 131 -10.33 13.18 -2.96
C VAL A 131 -10.53 11.68 -2.74
N ALA A 132 -10.96 10.95 -3.76
CA ALA A 132 -11.16 9.50 -3.66
C ALA A 132 -9.87 8.73 -3.36
N SER A 133 -8.70 9.21 -3.79
CA SER A 133 -7.39 8.59 -3.50
C SER A 133 -6.71 9.12 -2.24
N LEU A 134 -7.19 10.22 -1.65
CA LEU A 134 -6.49 11.01 -0.64
C LEU A 134 -5.95 10.18 0.54
N LEU A 135 -6.78 9.31 1.12
CA LEU A 135 -6.36 8.49 2.26
C LEU A 135 -5.25 7.50 1.89
N SER A 136 -5.32 6.87 0.73
CA SER A 136 -4.26 5.99 0.23
C SER A 136 -2.97 6.75 -0.05
N ASP A 137 -3.07 7.98 -0.55
CA ASP A 137 -1.91 8.81 -0.89
C ASP A 137 -1.22 9.34 0.37
N LEU A 138 -1.98 9.82 1.37
CA LEU A 138 -1.46 10.21 2.69
C LEU A 138 -0.77 9.03 3.38
N PHE A 139 -1.41 7.86 3.36
CA PHE A 139 -0.86 6.64 3.95
C PHE A 139 0.46 6.26 3.28
N ARG A 140 0.47 6.18 1.95
CA ARG A 140 1.66 5.82 1.17
C ARG A 140 2.79 6.82 1.37
N TYR A 141 2.49 8.12 1.33
CA TYR A 141 3.46 9.18 1.61
C TYR A 141 4.11 8.98 2.99
N HIS A 142 3.29 8.78 4.03
CA HIS A 142 3.81 8.58 5.40
C HIS A 142 4.73 7.35 5.48
N VAL A 143 4.31 6.23 4.90
CA VAL A 143 5.11 4.99 4.92
C VAL A 143 6.44 5.16 4.19
N ILE A 144 6.45 5.84 3.04
CA ILE A 144 7.67 6.09 2.26
C ILE A 144 8.63 7.01 3.02
N MET A 145 8.12 8.07 3.64
CA MET A 145 8.96 9.04 4.34
C MET A 145 9.48 8.56 5.69
N ASN A 146 8.72 7.70 6.38
CA ASN A 146 9.05 7.29 7.75
C ASN A 146 9.47 5.81 7.85
N PHE A 147 9.33 5.02 6.78
CA PHE A 147 9.53 3.56 6.77
C PHE A 147 8.76 2.82 7.87
N ALA A 148 7.64 3.39 8.28
CA ALA A 148 6.77 2.89 9.35
C ALA A 148 5.30 3.15 9.03
N ALA A 149 4.42 2.33 9.62
CA ALA A 149 2.99 2.59 9.57
C ALA A 149 2.64 3.88 10.32
N PRO A 150 1.66 4.68 9.85
CA PRO A 150 1.19 5.85 10.58
C PRO A 150 0.58 5.43 11.92
N PRO A 151 0.82 6.19 13.01
CA PRO A 151 0.16 5.97 14.29
C PRO A 151 -1.36 6.04 14.16
N GLU A 152 -2.08 5.30 14.99
CA GLU A 152 -3.55 5.24 14.95
C GLU A 152 -4.20 6.63 15.10
N ALA A 153 -3.69 7.46 16.00
CA ALA A 153 -4.17 8.83 16.19
C ALA A 153 -4.03 9.68 14.91
N LEU A 154 -2.98 9.47 14.11
CA LEU A 154 -2.80 10.15 12.83
C LEU A 154 -3.78 9.62 11.78
N GLN A 155 -4.04 8.32 11.75
CA GLN A 155 -5.03 7.72 10.86
C GLN A 155 -6.44 8.26 11.17
N GLN A 156 -6.80 8.36 12.45
CA GLN A 156 -8.06 8.97 12.90
C GLN A 156 -8.14 10.44 12.48
N ALA A 157 -7.09 11.21 12.67
CA ALA A 157 -7.05 12.61 12.25
C ALA A 157 -7.23 12.77 10.73
N TRP A 158 -6.65 11.91 9.91
CA TRP A 158 -6.86 11.93 8.45
C TRP A 158 -8.32 11.67 8.07
N VAL A 159 -8.96 10.70 8.74
CA VAL A 159 -10.37 10.39 8.47
C VAL A 159 -11.27 11.51 8.99
N ASP A 160 -11.14 11.91 10.26
CA ASP A 160 -12.11 12.77 10.94
C ASP A 160 -11.93 14.25 10.62
N ALA A 161 -10.69 14.72 10.55
CA ALA A 161 -10.40 16.14 10.36
C ALA A 161 -10.14 16.55 8.90
N ILE A 162 -9.84 15.59 8.01
CA ILE A 162 -9.53 15.89 6.61
C ILE A 162 -10.55 15.26 5.68
N PHE A 163 -10.65 13.93 5.65
CA PHE A 163 -11.41 13.23 4.60
C PHE A 163 -12.92 13.39 4.74
N LEU A 164 -13.49 13.06 5.89
CA LEU A 164 -14.94 13.13 6.10
C LEU A 164 -15.50 14.55 5.89
N PRO A 165 -14.88 15.63 6.40
CA PRO A 165 -15.34 16.99 6.10
C PRO A 165 -15.34 17.33 4.60
N LEU A 166 -14.40 16.78 3.83
CA LEU A 166 -14.35 17.00 2.38
C LEU A 166 -15.50 16.33 1.64
N VAL A 167 -15.96 15.15 2.10
CA VAL A 167 -16.94 14.32 1.37
C VAL A 167 -18.36 14.37 1.95
N GLN A 168 -18.55 14.87 3.16
CA GLN A 168 -19.85 14.92 3.84
C GLN A 168 -20.58 16.28 3.73
N GLY A 169 -20.06 17.22 2.97
CA GLY A 169 -20.66 18.55 2.89
C GLY A 169 -20.60 19.24 4.26
N GLY A 170 -19.52 19.96 4.50
CA GLY A 170 -19.41 20.75 5.75
C GLY A 170 -20.69 21.54 5.98
N LEU A 171 -21.13 21.60 7.23
CA LEU A 171 -22.18 22.46 7.74
C LEU A 171 -22.28 23.72 6.89
N ARG A 172 -23.37 23.82 6.11
CA ARG A 172 -23.77 25.10 5.50
C ARG A 172 -23.85 26.06 6.68
N GLY A 173 -22.94 27.02 6.70
CA GLY A 173 -22.92 28.04 7.74
C GLY A 173 -24.32 28.64 7.90
N GLN A 174 -24.76 28.63 9.13
CA GLN A 174 -25.80 29.54 9.59
C GLN A 174 -25.23 30.95 9.62
#